data_d6e7015d57d6aa4defc78278d380c004
#
_entry.id   d6e7015d57d6aa4defc78278d380c004
#
_cell.length_a   1.000
_cell.length_b   1.000
_cell.length_c   1.000
_cell.angle_alpha   90.00
_cell.angle_beta   90.00
_cell.angle_gamma   90.00
#
_symmetry.space_group_name_H-M   'P 1'
#
loop_
_entity.id
_entity.type
_entity.pdbx_description
1 polymer ?
#
loop_
_entity_poly.entity_id
_entity_poly.type
_entity_poly.pdbx_seq_one_letter_code
_entity_poly.pdbx_strand_id
1 'polypeptide(L)'
;MKKMKKVFALGLGVLMSLCLLSAGAGAAERPLAITYVKSPLNIPSILEKRLGLLEAEFGPLGYSVSHPEITSGAQQSQAMAAGSVQVANCIGGTSLLIAAAQGLDIRIAGIYSRSPRSFCLVVKDPAIRSVADLEGKKVAGPKGTVLHQLLLAGLKREGMEASRVEHIEMGIPAAVAALMSGSIDGALAAGPLALKALEGGARVLFNGEGLVEGTIVIGVSGAALRERDDLAKRMIDVHRRALAYAEEHPEETVKIVGEETGLSTEQVLEMEKLYDFDPTVRSEDIAELERTMHFLVDEGLATRFVDPASLLVR
;
A
#
# COMPACT_ATOMS: atom_id res chain seq x y z
N MET A 1 -76.60 10.55 -49.34
CA MET A 1 -76.45 11.48 -50.53
C MET A 1 -75.00 11.84 -50.64
N LYS A 2 -74.40 11.34 -51.75
CA LYS A 2 -73.53 12.12 -52.71
C LYS A 2 -72.27 12.77 -52.05
N LYS A 3 -71.06 12.65 -52.54
CA LYS A 3 -70.40 12.16 -53.81
C LYS A 3 -68.89 12.13 -53.42
N MET A 4 -68.13 11.15 -53.55
CA MET A 4 -67.19 10.76 -54.62
C MET A 4 -66.50 11.89 -55.43
N LYS A 5 -65.16 11.96 -55.40
CA LYS A 5 -64.18 12.09 -56.50
C LYS A 5 -62.74 12.15 -55.85
N LYS A 6 -61.93 11.19 -56.12
CA LYS A 6 -60.90 10.97 -57.15
C LYS A 6 -60.04 12.25 -57.39
N VAL A 7 -58.71 12.25 -57.27
CA VAL A 7 -57.79 11.86 -58.33
C VAL A 7 -56.34 12.25 -58.00
N PHE A 8 -55.42 11.41 -58.34
CA PHE A 8 -54.05 11.53 -58.84
C PHE A 8 -52.84 11.55 -57.90
N ALA A 9 -52.06 10.58 -58.24
CA ALA A 9 -50.67 10.33 -57.87
C ALA A 9 -49.73 11.36 -58.50
N LEU A 10 -48.68 11.66 -57.79
CA LEU A 10 -47.36 11.86 -58.42
C LEU A 10 -46.26 11.48 -57.36
N GLY A 11 -45.42 10.54 -57.73
CA GLY A 11 -44.31 10.09 -56.96
C GLY A 11 -43.21 11.15 -56.94
N LEU A 12 -42.54 11.25 -55.81
CA LEU A 12 -41.21 11.81 -55.77
C LEU A 12 -40.42 10.99 -54.76
N GLY A 13 -39.48 10.24 -55.29
CA GLY A 13 -38.54 9.44 -54.50
C GLY A 13 -37.68 10.37 -53.67
N VAL A 14 -37.72 10.17 -52.34
CA VAL A 14 -36.73 10.72 -51.45
C VAL A 14 -35.73 9.61 -51.17
N LEU A 15 -34.56 9.73 -51.81
CA LEU A 15 -33.36 9.00 -51.43
C LEU A 15 -33.07 9.29 -49.95
N MET A 16 -33.36 8.32 -49.11
CA MET A 16 -32.95 8.31 -47.71
C MET A 16 -31.46 7.94 -47.67
N SER A 17 -30.58 8.96 -47.72
CA SER A 17 -29.17 8.83 -47.40
C SER A 17 -29.07 8.30 -45.97
N LEU A 18 -28.85 7.01 -45.82
CA LEU A 18 -28.40 6.38 -44.57
C LEU A 18 -26.98 6.89 -44.31
N CYS A 19 -26.84 8.03 -43.61
CA CYS A 19 -25.61 8.36 -42.90
C CYS A 19 -25.43 7.31 -41.83
N LEU A 20 -24.65 6.28 -42.12
CA LEU A 20 -24.00 5.45 -41.11
C LEU A 20 -23.10 6.36 -40.27
N LEU A 21 -23.66 6.98 -39.25
CA LEU A 21 -22.93 7.42 -38.08
C LEU A 21 -22.39 6.14 -37.44
N SER A 22 -21.19 5.72 -37.85
CA SER A 22 -20.37 4.85 -37.05
C SER A 22 -20.02 5.66 -35.79
N ALA A 23 -20.94 5.69 -34.81
CA ALA A 23 -20.61 5.96 -33.46
C ALA A 23 -19.60 4.85 -33.11
N GLY A 24 -18.30 5.19 -33.11
CA GLY A 24 -17.30 4.37 -32.48
C GLY A 24 -17.78 4.17 -31.03
N ALA A 25 -18.36 3.00 -30.76
CA ALA A 25 -18.53 2.56 -29.39
C ALA A 25 -17.11 2.49 -28.84
N GLY A 26 -16.67 3.56 -28.20
CA GLY A 26 -15.46 3.51 -27.36
C GLY A 26 -15.68 2.33 -26.42
N ALA A 27 -14.83 1.32 -26.51
CA ALA A 27 -14.87 0.22 -25.57
C ALA A 27 -14.87 0.85 -24.17
N ALA A 28 -15.84 0.47 -23.34
CA ALA A 28 -15.91 0.98 -21.97
C ALA A 28 -14.55 0.72 -21.31
N GLU A 29 -13.93 1.77 -20.79
CA GLU A 29 -12.64 1.65 -20.10
C GLU A 29 -12.78 0.68 -18.93
N ARG A 30 -11.82 -0.23 -18.79
CA ARG A 30 -11.80 -1.20 -17.70
C ARG A 30 -11.24 -0.55 -16.45
N PRO A 31 -11.92 -0.62 -15.30
CA PRO A 31 -11.40 -0.04 -14.08
C PRO A 31 -10.13 -0.76 -13.62
N LEU A 32 -9.11 0.00 -13.22
CA LEU A 32 -7.89 -0.49 -12.60
C LEU A 32 -7.61 0.35 -11.35
N ALA A 33 -7.99 -0.17 -10.20
CA ALA A 33 -7.77 0.48 -8.92
C ALA A 33 -6.41 0.03 -8.35
N ILE A 34 -5.51 0.99 -8.21
CA ILE A 34 -4.14 0.83 -7.68
C ILE A 34 -4.07 1.65 -6.41
N THR A 35 -3.75 1.04 -5.26
CA THR A 35 -3.74 1.79 -4.00
C THR A 35 -2.69 2.89 -4.01
N TYR A 36 -3.08 4.06 -3.52
CA TYR A 36 -2.20 5.17 -3.25
C TYR A 36 -1.85 5.20 -1.76
N VAL A 37 -0.56 5.21 -1.47
CA VAL A 37 -0.06 5.22 -0.09
C VAL A 37 1.08 6.23 0.01
N LYS A 38 0.84 7.37 0.65
CA LYS A 38 1.88 8.40 0.85
C LYS A 38 2.68 8.24 2.14
N SER A 39 2.10 7.55 3.12
CA SER A 39 2.73 7.28 4.42
C SER A 39 3.05 5.79 4.59
N PRO A 40 4.21 5.40 5.21
CA PRO A 40 5.11 6.29 5.98
C PRO A 40 5.91 7.29 5.14
N LEU A 41 6.71 6.91 4.17
CA LEU A 41 7.29 7.80 3.15
C LEU A 41 7.39 6.97 1.86
N ASN A 42 6.46 7.15 0.96
CA ASN A 42 6.37 6.34 -0.25
C ASN A 42 6.62 7.19 -1.50
N ILE A 43 7.87 7.62 -1.67
CA ILE A 43 8.31 8.49 -2.78
C ILE A 43 7.84 7.95 -4.13
N PRO A 44 8.03 6.65 -4.49
CA PRO A 44 7.57 6.15 -5.77
C PRO A 44 6.06 6.31 -5.97
N SER A 45 5.23 5.94 -4.97
CA SER A 45 3.75 6.06 -5.07
C SER A 45 3.29 7.51 -5.23
N ILE A 46 3.98 8.46 -4.57
CA ILE A 46 3.72 9.90 -4.71
C ILE A 46 4.04 10.35 -6.15
N LEU A 47 5.21 9.98 -6.67
CA LEU A 47 5.63 10.33 -8.02
C LEU A 47 4.76 9.66 -9.09
N GLU A 48 4.44 8.38 -8.94
CA GLU A 48 3.56 7.63 -9.83
C GLU A 48 2.23 8.36 -10.03
N LYS A 49 1.62 8.85 -8.95
CA LYS A 49 0.35 9.60 -8.98
C LYS A 49 0.54 11.03 -9.49
N ARG A 50 1.49 11.78 -8.93
CA ARG A 50 1.67 13.22 -9.24
C ARG A 50 2.12 13.47 -10.67
N LEU A 51 2.85 12.53 -11.25
CA LEU A 51 3.34 12.61 -12.64
C LEU A 51 2.43 11.86 -13.63
N GLY A 52 1.35 11.23 -13.16
CA GLY A 52 0.44 10.47 -14.02
C GLY A 52 1.09 9.28 -14.70
N LEU A 53 2.09 8.64 -14.06
CA LEU A 53 2.85 7.55 -14.68
C LEU A 53 2.00 6.29 -14.89
N LEU A 54 1.05 6.04 -14.00
CA LEU A 54 0.14 4.90 -14.09
C LEU A 54 -0.90 5.12 -15.18
N GLU A 55 -1.47 6.33 -15.29
CA GLU A 55 -2.38 6.70 -16.37
C GLU A 55 -1.68 6.65 -17.73
N ALA A 56 -0.45 7.13 -17.82
CA ALA A 56 0.34 7.08 -19.06
C ALA A 56 0.65 5.65 -19.49
N GLU A 57 0.82 4.72 -18.54
CA GLU A 57 1.08 3.31 -18.82
C GLU A 57 -0.19 2.56 -19.21
N PHE A 58 -1.25 2.70 -18.42
CA PHE A 58 -2.43 1.85 -18.53
C PHE A 58 -3.57 2.44 -19.38
N GLY A 59 -3.65 3.77 -19.51
CA GLY A 59 -4.67 4.45 -20.33
C GLY A 59 -4.67 3.98 -21.79
N PRO A 60 -3.52 3.94 -22.51
CA PRO A 60 -3.45 3.44 -23.89
C PRO A 60 -3.89 1.98 -24.05
N LEU A 61 -3.91 1.21 -22.94
CA LEU A 61 -4.35 -0.18 -22.92
C LEU A 61 -5.86 -0.33 -22.62
N GLY A 62 -6.59 0.79 -22.54
CA GLY A 62 -8.03 0.83 -22.30
C GLY A 62 -8.41 0.68 -20.83
N TYR A 63 -7.52 1.08 -19.89
CA TYR A 63 -7.84 1.12 -18.48
C TYR A 63 -8.11 2.54 -17.99
N SER A 64 -9.11 2.67 -17.12
CA SER A 64 -9.33 3.86 -16.28
C SER A 64 -8.69 3.63 -14.93
N VAL A 65 -7.58 4.31 -14.67
CA VAL A 65 -6.80 4.17 -13.42
C VAL A 65 -7.46 4.98 -12.31
N SER A 66 -7.53 4.41 -11.11
CA SER A 66 -7.97 5.11 -9.91
C SER A 66 -7.02 4.83 -8.75
N HIS A 67 -6.89 5.80 -7.83
CA HIS A 67 -5.92 5.80 -6.75
C HIS A 67 -6.62 5.84 -5.37
N PRO A 68 -7.30 4.77 -4.92
CA PRO A 68 -7.87 4.73 -3.58
C PRO A 68 -6.76 4.88 -2.54
N GLU A 69 -6.88 5.87 -1.65
CA GLU A 69 -5.93 6.07 -0.56
C GLU A 69 -6.24 5.11 0.59
N ILE A 70 -5.45 4.04 0.70
CA ILE A 70 -5.61 3.00 1.72
C ILE A 70 -4.23 2.73 2.35
N THR A 71 -3.98 3.29 3.51
CA THR A 71 -2.67 3.21 4.17
C THR A 71 -2.42 1.86 4.85
N SER A 72 -3.45 1.23 5.42
CA SER A 72 -3.30 -0.05 6.13
C SER A 72 -3.25 -1.23 5.18
N GLY A 73 -2.19 -2.05 5.23
CA GLY A 73 -2.08 -3.27 4.42
C GLY A 73 -3.21 -4.28 4.66
N ALA A 74 -3.72 -4.35 5.89
CA ALA A 74 -4.89 -5.19 6.21
C ALA A 74 -6.15 -4.70 5.47
N GLN A 75 -6.37 -3.37 5.40
CA GLN A 75 -7.49 -2.80 4.64
C GLN A 75 -7.29 -2.94 3.13
N GLN A 76 -6.05 -2.85 2.62
CA GLN A 76 -5.74 -3.14 1.21
C GLN A 76 -6.11 -4.58 0.85
N SER A 77 -5.75 -5.56 1.71
CA SER A 77 -6.11 -6.97 1.53
C SER A 77 -7.63 -7.17 1.50
N GLN A 78 -8.38 -6.50 2.37
CA GLN A 78 -9.84 -6.55 2.40
C GLN A 78 -10.46 -5.96 1.13
N ALA A 79 -9.95 -4.81 0.66
CA ALA A 79 -10.41 -4.17 -0.57
C ALA A 79 -10.09 -5.05 -1.80
N MET A 80 -8.95 -5.72 -1.82
CA MET A 80 -8.59 -6.68 -2.87
C MET A 80 -9.48 -7.92 -2.82
N ALA A 81 -9.77 -8.48 -1.65
CA ALA A 81 -10.70 -9.60 -1.48
C ALA A 81 -12.12 -9.26 -1.96
N ALA A 82 -12.55 -8.01 -1.78
CA ALA A 82 -13.82 -7.48 -2.28
C ALA A 82 -13.80 -7.17 -3.78
N GLY A 83 -12.65 -7.29 -4.47
CA GLY A 83 -12.50 -6.98 -5.89
C GLY A 83 -12.47 -5.47 -6.21
N SER A 84 -12.49 -4.60 -5.21
CA SER A 84 -12.47 -3.13 -5.40
C SER A 84 -11.07 -2.58 -5.65
N VAL A 85 -10.02 -3.37 -5.42
CA VAL A 85 -8.60 -3.05 -5.67
C VAL A 85 -7.98 -4.20 -6.45
N GLN A 86 -7.30 -3.89 -7.54
CA GLN A 86 -6.57 -4.86 -8.37
C GLN A 86 -5.09 -4.93 -7.99
N VAL A 87 -4.50 -3.80 -7.59
CA VAL A 87 -3.10 -3.69 -7.21
C VAL A 87 -2.97 -2.99 -5.86
N ALA A 88 -2.39 -3.68 -4.89
CA ALA A 88 -1.94 -3.13 -3.62
C ALA A 88 -0.49 -2.64 -3.80
N ASN A 89 -0.31 -1.41 -4.26
CA ASN A 89 0.99 -0.88 -4.70
C ASN A 89 2.00 -0.66 -3.58
N CYS A 90 1.58 -0.74 -2.34
CA CYS A 90 2.46 -0.56 -1.18
C CYS A 90 1.85 -1.31 0.00
N ILE A 91 1.88 -2.64 -0.07
CA ILE A 91 1.35 -3.48 0.99
C ILE A 91 2.48 -4.11 1.81
N GLY A 92 2.37 -4.08 3.13
CA GLY A 92 3.33 -4.78 4.00
C GLY A 92 3.36 -6.29 3.71
N GLY A 93 4.56 -6.87 3.61
CA GLY A 93 4.75 -8.31 3.41
C GLY A 93 3.97 -9.13 4.43
N THR A 94 3.97 -8.71 5.69
CA THR A 94 3.17 -9.29 6.78
C THR A 94 1.69 -9.38 6.43
N SER A 95 1.09 -8.27 5.98
CA SER A 95 -0.34 -8.22 5.63
C SER A 95 -0.67 -9.06 4.40
N LEU A 96 0.22 -9.07 3.40
CA LEU A 96 0.06 -9.91 2.21
C LEU A 96 0.11 -11.39 2.56
N LEU A 97 1.06 -11.82 3.40
CA LEU A 97 1.21 -13.21 3.83
C LEU A 97 -0.01 -13.68 4.65
N ILE A 98 -0.53 -12.86 5.57
CA ILE A 98 -1.76 -13.16 6.30
C ILE A 98 -2.93 -13.37 5.32
N ALA A 99 -3.09 -12.46 4.36
CA ALA A 99 -4.16 -12.54 3.37
C ALA A 99 -4.04 -13.80 2.49
N ALA A 100 -2.85 -14.15 2.05
CA ALA A 100 -2.58 -15.37 1.29
C ALA A 100 -2.87 -16.63 2.12
N ALA A 101 -2.51 -16.64 3.42
CA ALA A 101 -2.84 -17.73 4.34
C ALA A 101 -4.34 -17.89 4.56
N GLN A 102 -5.11 -16.81 4.47
CA GLN A 102 -6.57 -16.80 4.49
C GLN A 102 -7.22 -17.20 3.16
N GLY A 103 -6.41 -17.44 2.11
CA GLY A 103 -6.88 -17.90 0.80
C GLY A 103 -7.11 -16.82 -0.23
N LEU A 104 -6.72 -15.56 0.03
CA LEU A 104 -6.74 -14.52 -0.99
C LEU A 104 -5.75 -14.87 -2.10
N ASP A 105 -6.22 -14.89 -3.35
CA ASP A 105 -5.37 -15.07 -4.53
C ASP A 105 -4.64 -13.75 -4.84
N ILE A 106 -3.55 -13.53 -4.12
CA ILE A 106 -2.66 -12.38 -4.24
C ILE A 106 -1.26 -12.86 -4.61
N ARG A 107 -0.58 -12.11 -5.47
CA ARG A 107 0.78 -12.38 -5.94
C ARG A 107 1.69 -11.20 -5.66
N ILE A 108 2.97 -11.46 -5.50
CA ILE A 108 4.03 -10.47 -5.33
C ILE A 108 4.61 -10.15 -6.70
N ALA A 109 4.41 -8.92 -7.19
CA ALA A 109 5.02 -8.43 -8.42
C ALA A 109 6.50 -8.08 -8.22
N GLY A 110 6.83 -7.52 -7.07
CA GLY A 110 8.18 -7.12 -6.68
C GLY A 110 8.21 -6.50 -5.30
N ILE A 111 9.40 -6.09 -4.89
CA ILE A 111 9.57 -5.32 -3.66
C ILE A 111 9.18 -3.86 -3.94
N TYR A 112 8.46 -3.24 -3.02
CA TYR A 112 8.21 -1.80 -3.07
C TYR A 112 9.29 -1.04 -2.29
N SER A 113 9.60 -1.48 -1.08
CA SER A 113 10.68 -0.91 -0.26
C SER A 113 11.12 -1.85 0.87
N ARG A 114 12.31 -1.56 1.41
CA ARG A 114 12.85 -2.11 2.65
C ARG A 114 13.19 -0.94 3.55
N SER A 115 12.74 -0.96 4.80
CA SER A 115 12.91 0.20 5.68
C SER A 115 12.79 -0.17 7.17
N PRO A 116 13.66 -1.06 7.71
CA PRO A 116 13.54 -1.54 9.08
C PRO A 116 13.53 -0.40 10.11
N ARG A 117 14.35 0.62 9.93
CA ARG A 117 14.45 1.75 10.86
C ARG A 117 13.29 2.73 10.83
N SER A 118 12.45 2.68 9.80
CA SER A 118 11.30 3.60 9.68
C SER A 118 10.08 3.17 10.49
N PHE A 119 10.01 1.89 10.91
CA PHE A 119 8.97 1.34 11.76
C PHE A 119 9.45 1.31 13.21
N CYS A 120 8.70 1.90 14.13
CA CYS A 120 9.12 2.02 15.51
C CYS A 120 7.95 1.96 16.51
N LEU A 121 8.28 1.59 17.74
CA LEU A 121 7.48 1.88 18.92
C LEU A 121 8.00 3.16 19.55
N VAL A 122 7.13 4.13 19.72
CA VAL A 122 7.44 5.39 20.41
C VAL A 122 6.70 5.48 21.74
N VAL A 123 7.34 6.06 22.74
CA VAL A 123 6.82 6.28 24.09
C VAL A 123 7.11 7.71 24.53
N LYS A 124 6.30 8.25 25.45
CA LYS A 124 6.49 9.61 25.96
C LYS A 124 6.87 9.64 27.44
N ASP A 125 6.38 8.68 28.23
CA ASP A 125 6.71 8.56 29.64
C ASP A 125 8.21 8.26 29.82
N PRO A 126 8.99 9.10 30.51
CA PRO A 126 10.42 8.86 30.77
C PRO A 126 10.67 7.62 31.65
N ALA A 127 9.67 7.11 32.35
CA ALA A 127 9.79 5.88 33.15
C ALA A 127 9.87 4.62 32.29
N ILE A 128 9.32 4.60 31.06
CA ILE A 128 9.37 3.46 30.14
C ILE A 128 10.70 3.51 29.39
N ARG A 129 11.72 2.79 29.84
CA ARG A 129 13.08 2.84 29.28
C ARG A 129 13.48 1.61 28.49
N SER A 130 12.74 0.52 28.70
CA SER A 130 12.98 -0.78 28.07
C SER A 130 11.67 -1.44 27.69
N VAL A 131 11.74 -2.52 26.91
CA VAL A 131 10.56 -3.34 26.58
C VAL A 131 9.92 -3.92 27.85
N ALA A 132 10.71 -4.25 28.87
CA ALA A 132 10.21 -4.77 30.15
C ALA A 132 9.24 -3.79 30.84
N ASP A 133 9.44 -2.48 30.68
CA ASP A 133 8.58 -1.46 31.26
C ASP A 133 7.21 -1.34 30.57
N LEU A 134 6.99 -2.09 29.47
CA LEU A 134 5.71 -2.17 28.79
C LEU A 134 4.71 -3.13 29.46
N GLU A 135 5.14 -3.89 30.49
CA GLU A 135 4.24 -4.79 31.19
C GLU A 135 3.04 -4.02 31.79
N GLY A 136 1.82 -4.47 31.46
CA GLY A 136 0.57 -3.85 31.87
C GLY A 136 0.26 -2.50 31.19
N LYS A 137 1.08 -2.10 30.21
CA LYS A 137 0.93 -0.83 29.49
C LYS A 137 0.02 -0.96 28.27
N LYS A 138 -0.55 0.18 27.87
CA LYS A 138 -1.36 0.32 26.67
C LYS A 138 -0.52 0.73 25.49
N VAL A 139 -0.41 -0.15 24.50
CA VAL A 139 0.29 0.11 23.24
C VAL A 139 -0.71 0.06 22.10
N ALA A 140 -0.78 1.11 21.28
CA ALA A 140 -1.72 1.16 20.18
C ALA A 140 -1.03 1.12 18.81
N GLY A 141 -1.72 0.50 17.85
CA GLY A 141 -1.30 0.43 16.45
C GLY A 141 -2.11 -0.55 15.62
N PRO A 142 -1.90 -0.57 14.29
CA PRO A 142 -2.70 -1.39 13.37
C PRO A 142 -2.32 -2.88 13.44
N LYS A 143 -3.30 -3.74 13.76
CA LYS A 143 -3.13 -5.20 13.77
C LYS A 143 -2.90 -5.78 12.38
N GLY A 144 -2.19 -6.92 12.31
CA GLY A 144 -1.95 -7.64 11.06
C GLY A 144 -1.06 -6.88 10.07
N THR A 145 -0.18 -6.03 10.58
CA THR A 145 0.76 -5.21 9.79
C THR A 145 2.19 -5.41 10.27
N VAL A 146 3.16 -4.87 9.52
CA VAL A 146 4.58 -4.82 9.92
C VAL A 146 4.76 -4.22 11.33
N LEU A 147 3.97 -3.21 11.68
CA LEU A 147 4.02 -2.59 13.01
C LEU A 147 3.54 -3.54 14.12
N HIS A 148 2.52 -4.35 13.86
CA HIS A 148 2.09 -5.36 14.81
C HIS A 148 3.16 -6.44 14.98
N GLN A 149 3.73 -6.90 13.87
CA GLN A 149 4.86 -7.85 13.90
C GLN A 149 6.04 -7.28 14.69
N LEU A 150 6.37 -6.00 14.48
CA LEU A 150 7.44 -5.32 15.23
C LEU A 150 7.21 -5.36 16.74
N LEU A 151 5.99 -5.05 17.19
CA LEU A 151 5.65 -5.13 18.62
C LEU A 151 5.89 -6.53 19.17
N LEU A 152 5.30 -7.54 18.52
CA LEU A 152 5.41 -8.93 18.98
C LEU A 152 6.85 -9.45 18.94
N ALA A 153 7.60 -9.11 17.88
CA ALA A 153 9.02 -9.47 17.78
C ALA A 153 9.88 -8.81 18.89
N GLY A 154 9.60 -7.54 19.20
CA GLY A 154 10.26 -6.82 20.27
C GLY A 154 9.97 -7.42 21.64
N LEU A 155 8.71 -7.76 21.94
CA LEU A 155 8.32 -8.44 23.17
C LEU A 155 8.98 -9.82 23.28
N LYS A 156 8.90 -10.63 22.22
CA LYS A 156 9.49 -11.98 22.17
C LYS A 156 11.00 -11.99 22.37
N ARG A 157 11.72 -11.03 21.79
CA ARG A 157 13.17 -10.87 21.98
C ARG A 157 13.55 -10.70 23.45
N GLU A 158 12.73 -10.01 24.22
CA GLU A 158 12.93 -9.78 25.66
C GLU A 158 12.25 -10.84 26.54
N GLY A 159 11.71 -11.92 25.93
CA GLY A 159 11.06 -13.02 26.66
C GLY A 159 9.71 -12.65 27.27
N MET A 160 9.07 -11.57 26.77
CA MET A 160 7.77 -11.10 27.25
C MET A 160 6.65 -11.65 26.36
N GLU A 161 5.66 -12.29 26.97
CA GLU A 161 4.44 -12.74 26.31
C GLU A 161 3.61 -11.53 25.84
N ALA A 162 3.01 -11.64 24.64
CA ALA A 162 2.17 -10.59 24.07
C ALA A 162 1.00 -10.18 24.97
N SER A 163 0.45 -11.12 25.74
CA SER A 163 -0.63 -10.89 26.72
C SER A 163 -0.27 -9.98 27.88
N ARG A 164 1.02 -9.70 28.08
CA ARG A 164 1.51 -8.80 29.13
C ARG A 164 1.35 -7.32 28.75
N VAL A 165 1.03 -7.02 27.49
CA VAL A 165 0.81 -5.67 26.97
C VAL A 165 -0.62 -5.56 26.44
N GLU A 166 -1.35 -4.51 26.82
CA GLU A 166 -2.67 -4.23 26.27
C GLU A 166 -2.52 -3.61 24.88
N HIS A 167 -2.60 -4.44 23.82
CA HIS A 167 -2.56 -3.93 22.45
C HIS A 167 -3.93 -3.43 22.01
N ILE A 168 -4.01 -2.13 21.69
CA ILE A 168 -5.23 -1.45 21.23
C ILE A 168 -5.14 -1.25 19.70
N GLU A 169 -6.10 -1.85 18.97
CA GLU A 169 -6.15 -1.67 17.52
C GLU A 169 -6.60 -0.27 17.15
N MET A 170 -5.76 0.48 16.47
CA MET A 170 -6.09 1.76 15.84
C MET A 170 -5.07 2.11 14.74
N GLY A 171 -5.48 2.97 13.80
CA GLY A 171 -4.58 3.47 12.77
C GLY A 171 -3.47 4.35 13.34
N ILE A 172 -2.34 4.45 12.62
CA ILE A 172 -1.14 5.19 13.07
C ILE A 172 -1.47 6.64 13.50
N PRO A 173 -2.28 7.44 12.75
CA PRO A 173 -2.59 8.80 13.17
C PRO A 173 -3.29 8.87 14.52
N ALA A 174 -4.25 7.96 14.77
CA ALA A 174 -4.99 7.89 16.02
C ALA A 174 -4.10 7.43 17.19
N ALA A 175 -3.23 6.44 16.96
CA ALA A 175 -2.28 5.95 17.96
C ALA A 175 -1.30 7.05 18.40
N VAL A 176 -0.73 7.79 17.44
CA VAL A 176 0.16 8.92 17.76
C VAL A 176 -0.59 10.01 18.52
N ALA A 177 -1.80 10.37 18.11
CA ALA A 177 -2.60 11.36 18.82
C ALA A 177 -2.94 10.92 20.26
N ALA A 178 -3.29 9.63 20.46
CA ALA A 178 -3.57 9.07 21.77
C ALA A 178 -2.33 9.06 22.69
N LEU A 179 -1.14 8.76 22.14
CA LEU A 179 0.13 8.87 22.87
C LEU A 179 0.40 10.32 23.28
N MET A 180 0.22 11.26 22.36
CA MET A 180 0.49 12.67 22.62
C MET A 180 -0.46 13.26 23.67
N SER A 181 -1.70 12.78 23.75
CA SER A 181 -2.68 13.16 24.79
C SER A 181 -2.47 12.43 26.12
N GLY A 182 -1.60 11.42 26.18
CA GLY A 182 -1.38 10.59 27.37
C GLY A 182 -2.47 9.55 27.62
N SER A 183 -3.31 9.22 26.63
CA SER A 183 -4.37 8.21 26.75
C SER A 183 -3.83 6.78 26.65
N ILE A 184 -2.62 6.61 26.10
CA ILE A 184 -1.88 5.35 25.97
C ILE A 184 -0.40 5.57 26.32
N ASP A 185 0.31 4.49 26.58
CA ASP A 185 1.71 4.51 27.04
C ASP A 185 2.71 4.40 25.87
N GLY A 186 2.31 3.70 24.79
CA GLY A 186 3.15 3.52 23.60
C GLY A 186 2.33 3.55 22.30
N ALA A 187 2.92 4.05 21.22
CA ALA A 187 2.31 4.04 19.90
C ALA A 187 3.25 3.38 18.87
N LEU A 188 2.67 2.51 18.07
CA LEU A 188 3.32 1.99 16.86
C LEU A 188 3.22 3.06 15.78
N ALA A 189 4.36 3.51 15.29
CA ALA A 189 4.45 4.64 14.38
C ALA A 189 5.47 4.38 13.26
N ALA A 190 5.31 5.11 12.16
CA ALA A 190 6.25 5.06 11.05
C ALA A 190 6.24 6.40 10.29
N GLY A 191 7.37 6.72 9.67
CA GLY A 191 7.51 7.85 8.77
C GLY A 191 7.18 9.20 9.40
N PRO A 192 6.45 10.11 8.70
CA PRO A 192 6.15 11.46 9.18
C PRO A 192 5.42 11.48 10.53
N LEU A 193 4.60 10.46 10.82
CA LEU A 193 3.88 10.38 12.09
C LEU A 193 4.80 10.00 13.26
N ALA A 194 5.81 9.15 13.02
CA ALA A 194 6.85 8.89 14.00
C ALA A 194 7.65 10.18 14.28
N LEU A 195 8.07 10.90 13.23
CA LEU A 195 8.77 12.18 13.35
C LEU A 195 7.95 13.19 14.16
N LYS A 196 6.66 13.35 13.84
CA LYS A 196 5.76 14.24 14.59
C LYS A 196 5.65 13.87 16.06
N ALA A 197 5.65 12.58 16.39
CA ALA A 197 5.66 12.12 17.79
C ALA A 197 6.97 12.52 18.49
N LEU A 198 8.12 12.38 17.82
CA LEU A 198 9.43 12.77 18.35
C LEU A 198 9.52 14.26 18.58
N GLU A 199 9.08 15.09 17.64
CA GLU A 199 8.99 16.55 17.78
C GLU A 199 8.07 16.96 18.96
N GLY A 200 7.04 16.16 19.23
CA GLY A 200 6.14 16.35 20.37
C GLY A 200 6.68 15.82 21.72
N GLY A 201 7.97 15.43 21.77
CA GLY A 201 8.65 14.96 23.00
C GLY A 201 8.52 13.47 23.28
N ALA A 202 8.02 12.68 22.34
CA ALA A 202 8.17 11.22 22.42
C ALA A 202 9.59 10.79 22.05
N ARG A 203 9.93 9.55 22.32
CA ARG A 203 11.20 8.94 21.90
C ARG A 203 10.96 7.53 21.36
N VAL A 204 11.85 7.06 20.50
CA VAL A 204 11.85 5.68 20.04
C VAL A 204 12.28 4.78 21.20
N LEU A 205 11.45 3.81 21.56
CA LEU A 205 11.83 2.74 22.49
C LEU A 205 12.63 1.66 21.75
N PHE A 206 12.14 1.22 20.59
CA PHE A 206 12.86 0.37 19.64
C PHE A 206 12.27 0.53 18.22
N ASN A 207 13.03 0.11 17.22
CA ASN A 207 12.65 0.09 15.82
C ASN A 207 12.81 -1.31 15.22
N GLY A 208 12.60 -1.45 13.91
CA GLY A 208 12.65 -2.74 13.22
C GLY A 208 14.04 -3.33 13.06
N GLU A 209 15.11 -2.57 13.29
CA GLU A 209 16.48 -3.03 13.06
C GLU A 209 16.80 -4.29 13.88
N GLY A 210 17.16 -5.37 13.19
CA GLY A 210 17.38 -6.68 13.81
C GLY A 210 16.12 -7.38 14.34
N LEU A 211 14.92 -6.85 14.04
CA LEU A 211 13.63 -7.44 14.41
C LEU A 211 12.77 -7.76 13.18
N VAL A 212 12.56 -6.77 12.33
CA VAL A 212 11.79 -6.88 11.08
C VAL A 212 12.46 -6.02 10.01
N GLU A 213 12.56 -6.50 8.79
CA GLU A 213 13.15 -5.74 7.68
C GLU A 213 12.24 -4.62 7.17
N GLY A 214 10.99 -4.62 7.59
CA GLY A 214 10.03 -3.63 7.11
C GLY A 214 9.77 -3.78 5.61
N THR A 215 9.75 -5.03 5.12
CA THR A 215 9.56 -5.36 3.71
C THR A 215 8.15 -5.01 3.26
N ILE A 216 8.07 -4.11 2.32
CA ILE A 216 6.85 -3.70 1.62
C ILE A 216 6.93 -4.23 0.20
N VAL A 217 5.81 -4.70 -0.34
CA VAL A 217 5.74 -5.32 -1.66
C VAL A 217 4.66 -4.70 -2.53
N ILE A 218 4.76 -4.91 -3.83
CA ILE A 218 3.70 -4.64 -4.78
C ILE A 218 2.88 -5.91 -4.93
N GLY A 219 1.66 -5.91 -4.39
CA GLY A 219 0.72 -7.02 -4.44
C GLY A 219 -0.25 -6.87 -5.62
N VAL A 220 -0.46 -7.93 -6.38
CA VAL A 220 -1.41 -7.96 -7.51
C VAL A 220 -2.41 -9.08 -7.32
N SER A 221 -3.70 -8.84 -7.58
CA SER A 221 -4.71 -9.88 -7.48
C SER A 221 -4.54 -10.92 -8.59
N GLY A 222 -4.69 -12.20 -8.28
CA GLY A 222 -4.62 -13.25 -9.28
C GLY A 222 -5.68 -13.10 -10.38
N ALA A 223 -6.84 -12.52 -10.07
CA ALA A 223 -7.87 -12.21 -11.06
C ALA A 223 -7.34 -11.20 -12.10
N ALA A 224 -6.73 -10.10 -11.66
CA ALA A 224 -6.17 -9.10 -12.56
C ALA A 224 -5.02 -9.64 -13.40
N LEU A 225 -4.18 -10.53 -12.85
CA LEU A 225 -3.13 -11.22 -13.62
C LEU A 225 -3.68 -12.17 -14.67
N ARG A 226 -4.82 -12.82 -14.42
CA ARG A 226 -5.48 -13.67 -15.46
C ARG A 226 -6.08 -12.85 -16.59
N GLU A 227 -6.51 -11.62 -16.31
CA GLU A 227 -7.01 -10.69 -17.34
C GLU A 227 -5.87 -10.04 -18.11
N ARG A 228 -4.72 -9.85 -17.44
CA ARG A 228 -3.53 -9.22 -18.01
C ARG A 228 -2.24 -9.77 -17.38
N ASP A 229 -1.61 -10.67 -18.08
CA ASP A 229 -0.43 -11.41 -17.61
C ASP A 229 0.82 -10.53 -17.42
N ASP A 230 0.95 -9.43 -18.20
CA ASP A 230 2.05 -8.47 -18.08
C ASP A 230 1.83 -7.35 -17.04
N LEU A 231 0.72 -7.39 -16.28
CA LEU A 231 0.37 -6.36 -15.28
C LEU A 231 1.48 -6.17 -14.24
N ALA A 232 1.98 -7.27 -13.68
CA ALA A 232 3.04 -7.22 -12.68
C ALA A 232 4.31 -6.56 -13.23
N LYS A 233 4.74 -6.97 -14.42
CA LYS A 233 5.91 -6.37 -15.09
C LYS A 233 5.73 -4.88 -15.30
N ARG A 234 4.56 -4.44 -15.79
CA ARG A 234 4.26 -3.02 -16.01
C ARG A 234 4.27 -2.22 -14.73
N MET A 235 3.76 -2.76 -13.64
CA MET A 235 3.85 -2.10 -12.33
C MET A 235 5.30 -1.87 -11.91
N ILE A 236 6.17 -2.87 -12.10
CA ILE A 236 7.62 -2.73 -11.82
C ILE A 236 8.28 -1.71 -12.75
N ASP A 237 7.90 -1.68 -14.02
CA ASP A 237 8.45 -0.72 -14.98
C ASP A 237 8.01 0.72 -14.63
N VAL A 238 6.76 0.92 -14.14
CA VAL A 238 6.29 2.22 -13.64
C VAL A 238 7.07 2.62 -12.39
N HIS A 239 7.24 1.70 -11.44
CA HIS A 239 8.02 1.95 -10.22
C HIS A 239 9.45 2.39 -10.54
N ARG A 240 10.14 1.68 -11.46
CA ARG A 240 11.48 2.05 -11.92
C ARG A 240 11.52 3.43 -12.58
N ARG A 241 10.50 3.79 -13.36
CA ARG A 241 10.40 5.14 -13.95
C ARG A 241 10.25 6.22 -12.89
N ALA A 242 9.51 5.95 -11.82
CA ALA A 242 9.40 6.86 -10.69
C ALA A 242 10.76 7.06 -9.98
N LEU A 243 11.53 5.98 -9.80
CA LEU A 243 12.89 6.05 -9.24
C LEU A 243 13.86 6.80 -10.15
N ALA A 244 13.86 6.52 -11.45
CA ALA A 244 14.69 7.23 -12.42
C ALA A 244 14.37 8.73 -12.41
N TYR A 245 13.08 9.10 -12.37
CA TYR A 245 12.69 10.49 -12.24
C TYR A 245 13.24 11.14 -10.95
N ALA A 246 13.18 10.43 -9.82
CA ALA A 246 13.71 10.92 -8.55
C ALA A 246 15.22 11.19 -8.60
N GLU A 247 15.97 10.32 -9.28
CA GLU A 247 17.42 10.49 -9.50
C GLU A 247 17.75 11.65 -10.46
N GLU A 248 16.98 11.80 -11.52
CA GLU A 248 17.18 12.85 -12.52
C GLU A 248 16.69 14.23 -12.04
N HIS A 249 15.69 14.28 -11.16
CA HIS A 249 15.04 15.49 -10.68
C HIS A 249 14.93 15.56 -9.13
N PRO A 250 16.05 15.50 -8.38
CA PRO A 250 16.03 15.36 -6.92
C PRO A 250 15.36 16.54 -6.22
N GLU A 251 15.58 17.77 -6.65
CA GLU A 251 14.98 18.97 -6.04
C GLU A 251 13.45 19.00 -6.24
N GLU A 252 13.00 18.65 -7.45
CA GLU A 252 11.56 18.58 -7.77
C GLU A 252 10.88 17.43 -7.02
N THR A 253 11.55 16.29 -6.91
CA THR A 253 11.08 15.14 -6.12
C THR A 253 10.86 15.54 -4.67
N VAL A 254 11.85 16.16 -4.03
CA VAL A 254 11.73 16.61 -2.63
C VAL A 254 10.59 17.61 -2.46
N LYS A 255 10.42 18.53 -3.41
CA LYS A 255 9.30 19.48 -3.41
C LYS A 255 7.95 18.76 -3.51
N ILE A 256 7.77 17.86 -4.48
CA ILE A 256 6.54 17.07 -4.67
C ILE A 256 6.20 16.27 -3.40
N VAL A 257 7.20 15.58 -2.84
CA VAL A 257 7.04 14.77 -1.63
C VAL A 257 6.70 15.64 -0.43
N GLY A 258 7.35 16.78 -0.26
CA GLY A 258 7.06 17.76 0.79
C GLY A 258 5.63 18.28 0.71
N GLU A 259 5.13 18.62 -0.49
CA GLU A 259 3.74 19.06 -0.71
C GLU A 259 2.71 17.98 -0.33
N GLU A 260 2.98 16.71 -0.65
CA GLU A 260 2.06 15.60 -0.36
C GLU A 260 2.07 15.16 1.10
N THR A 261 3.22 15.25 1.77
CA THR A 261 3.41 14.73 3.14
C THR A 261 3.35 15.81 4.21
N GLY A 262 3.53 17.09 3.84
CA GLY A 262 3.68 18.20 4.77
C GLY A 262 5.06 18.28 5.43
N LEU A 263 6.05 17.53 4.91
CA LEU A 263 7.42 17.54 5.40
C LEU A 263 8.23 18.71 4.81
N SER A 264 9.19 19.22 5.59
CA SER A 264 10.22 20.12 5.06
C SER A 264 11.18 19.37 4.14
N THR A 265 11.89 20.11 3.28
CA THR A 265 12.98 19.56 2.44
C THR A 265 13.96 18.72 3.24
N GLU A 266 14.42 19.24 4.39
CA GLU A 266 15.36 18.54 5.26
C GLU A 266 14.80 17.23 5.81
N GLN A 267 13.53 17.25 6.25
CA GLN A 267 12.83 16.06 6.76
C GLN A 267 12.67 14.99 5.68
N VAL A 268 12.33 15.38 4.44
CA VAL A 268 12.24 14.43 3.31
C VAL A 268 13.58 13.76 3.05
N LEU A 269 14.67 14.55 2.94
CA LEU A 269 16.01 14.04 2.68
C LEU A 269 16.53 13.12 3.80
N GLU A 270 16.26 13.45 5.07
CA GLU A 270 16.65 12.58 6.20
C GLU A 270 15.84 11.29 6.23
N MET A 271 14.55 11.35 5.93
CA MET A 271 13.71 10.16 5.93
C MET A 271 14.00 9.25 4.75
N GLU A 272 14.27 9.79 3.57
CA GLU A 272 14.60 9.00 2.37
C GLU A 272 15.75 8.02 2.61
N LYS A 273 16.77 8.43 3.39
CA LYS A 273 17.92 7.58 3.77
C LYS A 273 17.55 6.31 4.55
N LEU A 274 16.32 6.22 5.03
CA LEU A 274 15.82 5.04 5.76
C LEU A 274 15.25 3.96 4.83
N TYR A 275 15.11 4.26 3.52
CA TYR A 275 14.40 3.42 2.56
C TYR A 275 15.31 2.94 1.43
N ASP A 276 15.17 1.66 1.09
CA ASP A 276 15.62 1.07 -0.18
C ASP A 276 14.38 0.78 -1.02
N PHE A 277 14.20 1.52 -2.11
CA PHE A 277 13.05 1.39 -3.02
C PHE A 277 13.33 0.50 -4.24
N ASP A 278 14.49 -0.17 -4.34
CA ASP A 278 14.79 -1.07 -5.46
C ASP A 278 13.75 -2.21 -5.56
N PRO A 279 13.00 -2.32 -6.68
CA PRO A 279 11.93 -3.32 -6.80
C PRO A 279 12.44 -4.74 -7.07
N THR A 280 13.74 -4.93 -7.24
CA THR A 280 14.33 -6.25 -7.48
C THR A 280 14.13 -7.17 -6.28
N VAL A 281 13.56 -8.34 -6.53
CA VAL A 281 13.43 -9.37 -5.47
C VAL A 281 14.80 -10.06 -5.31
N ARG A 282 15.34 -10.01 -4.10
CA ARG A 282 16.60 -10.64 -3.71
C ARG A 282 16.34 -11.92 -2.93
N SER A 283 17.33 -12.80 -2.81
CA SER A 283 17.24 -14.01 -1.98
C SER A 283 16.94 -13.68 -0.51
N GLU A 284 17.48 -12.57 -0.01
CA GLU A 284 17.31 -12.10 1.35
C GLU A 284 15.85 -11.69 1.64
N ASP A 285 15.16 -11.13 0.65
CA ASP A 285 13.73 -10.77 0.76
C ASP A 285 12.87 -12.00 0.93
N ILE A 286 13.14 -13.04 0.14
CA ILE A 286 12.41 -14.32 0.25
C ILE A 286 12.65 -14.95 1.61
N ALA A 287 13.90 -15.00 2.05
CA ALA A 287 14.25 -15.53 3.36
C ALA A 287 13.60 -14.73 4.51
N GLU A 288 13.48 -13.41 4.37
CA GLU A 288 12.79 -12.56 5.34
C GLU A 288 11.28 -12.82 5.34
N LEU A 289 10.65 -12.89 4.17
CA LEU A 289 9.23 -13.20 4.06
C LEU A 289 8.93 -14.62 4.61
N GLU A 290 9.85 -15.57 4.44
CA GLU A 290 9.74 -16.92 5.01
C GLU A 290 9.82 -16.88 6.54
N ARG A 291 10.81 -16.17 7.12
CA ARG A 291 10.89 -15.93 8.58
C ARG A 291 9.63 -15.25 9.09
N THR A 292 9.14 -14.24 8.38
CA THR A 292 7.88 -13.56 8.70
C THR A 292 6.71 -14.53 8.69
N MET A 293 6.61 -15.42 7.70
CA MET A 293 5.53 -16.40 7.60
C MET A 293 5.55 -17.41 8.76
N HIS A 294 6.73 -17.92 9.12
CA HIS A 294 6.89 -18.77 10.31
C HIS A 294 6.45 -18.04 11.58
N PHE A 295 6.92 -16.81 11.77
CA PHE A 295 6.52 -15.97 12.91
C PHE A 295 4.99 -15.78 12.98
N LEU A 296 4.33 -15.53 11.84
CA LEU A 296 2.88 -15.34 11.79
C LEU A 296 2.08 -16.59 12.17
N VAL A 297 2.59 -17.77 11.80
CA VAL A 297 1.98 -19.05 12.20
C VAL A 297 2.20 -19.31 13.70
N ASP A 298 3.43 -19.09 14.20
CA ASP A 298 3.80 -19.31 15.60
C ASP A 298 2.98 -18.41 16.54
N GLU A 299 2.75 -17.15 16.15
CA GLU A 299 1.96 -16.18 16.91
C GLU A 299 0.43 -16.29 16.67
N GLY A 300 -0.01 -17.28 15.88
CA GLY A 300 -1.43 -17.49 15.58
C GLY A 300 -2.08 -16.40 14.72
N LEU A 301 -1.29 -15.57 14.05
CA LEU A 301 -1.77 -14.52 13.13
C LEU A 301 -2.09 -15.05 11.75
N ALA A 302 -1.50 -16.20 11.37
CA ALA A 302 -1.82 -16.93 10.17
C ALA A 302 -2.25 -18.35 10.52
N THR A 303 -3.27 -18.86 9.83
CA THR A 303 -3.85 -20.20 10.09
C THR A 303 -3.06 -21.34 9.46
N ARG A 304 -2.18 -21.03 8.50
CA ARG A 304 -1.35 -21.98 7.78
C ARG A 304 -0.11 -21.32 7.23
N PHE A 305 0.93 -22.11 7.01
CA PHE A 305 2.11 -21.67 6.27
C PHE A 305 1.78 -21.55 4.77
N VAL A 306 2.25 -20.48 4.15
CA VAL A 306 2.24 -20.27 2.71
C VAL A 306 3.68 -19.99 2.29
N ASP A 307 4.23 -20.75 1.36
CA ASP A 307 5.57 -20.49 0.83
C ASP A 307 5.60 -19.16 0.08
N PRO A 308 6.36 -18.14 0.57
CA PRO A 308 6.42 -16.82 -0.07
C PRO A 308 6.97 -16.87 -1.49
N ALA A 309 7.89 -17.80 -1.79
CA ALA A 309 8.44 -17.96 -3.13
C ALA A 309 7.36 -18.37 -4.14
N SER A 310 6.33 -19.10 -3.69
CA SER A 310 5.18 -19.50 -4.52
C SER A 310 4.25 -18.35 -4.88
N LEU A 311 4.34 -17.22 -4.16
CA LEU A 311 3.53 -16.02 -4.39
C LEU A 311 4.15 -15.08 -5.43
N LEU A 312 5.42 -15.27 -5.79
CA LEU A 312 6.08 -14.44 -6.80
C LEU A 312 5.42 -14.64 -8.17
N VAL A 313 5.21 -13.53 -8.88
CA VAL A 313 4.87 -13.57 -10.30
C VAL A 313 6.12 -14.01 -11.07
N ARG A 314 5.96 -15.00 -11.95
CA ARG A 314 7.03 -15.59 -12.76
C ARG A 314 7.11 -14.93 -14.12
#